data_27d3c11465b7aaa09dd3378bde3b92af
#
_entry.id   27d3c11465b7aaa09dd3378bde3b92af
#
_cell.length_a   1.000
_cell.length_b   1.000
_cell.length_c   1.000
_cell.angle_alpha   90.00
_cell.angle_beta   90.00
_cell.angle_gamma   90.00
#
_symmetry.space_group_name_H-M   'P 1'
#
loop_
_entity.id
_entity.type
_entity.pdbx_description
1 polymer ?
#
loop_
_entity_poly.entity_id
_entity_poly.type
_entity_poly.pdbx_seq_one_letter_code
_entity_poly.pdbx_strand_id
1 'polypeptide(L)'
;MSKIYIILFLSFICVNICGASTDSRKAFIKKYKSIAIEEMDRTGIPASIKLAQGMLESGCGTSKLAVNANNHFGIKCHNWNGASFTMDDDKRNECFRKYRNPEESWVDHSEFLLSRPRYAFLFDLPKTDYKGWAKGLKKAGYATASDYAQKLIKIIEEEELYQFDRPGKKIHPIPNELNYKLSESKNYQ
;
A
#
# COMPACT_ATOMS: atom_id res chain seq x y z
N MET A 1 -26.01 34.77 21.57
CA MET A 1 -25.86 33.58 20.69
C MET A 1 -24.62 33.78 19.83
N SER A 2 -23.50 33.25 20.30
CA SER A 2 -22.20 33.43 19.66
C SER A 2 -21.97 32.28 18.65
N LYS A 3 -21.88 32.62 17.36
CA LYS A 3 -21.60 31.66 16.29
C LYS A 3 -20.11 31.35 16.31
N ILE A 4 -19.76 30.16 16.77
CA ILE A 4 -18.40 29.62 16.70
C ILE A 4 -18.16 29.21 15.24
N TYR A 5 -17.36 29.99 14.51
CA TYR A 5 -16.84 29.59 13.21
C TYR A 5 -15.68 28.61 13.44
N ILE A 6 -15.93 27.34 13.21
CA ILE A 6 -14.87 26.31 13.12
C ILE A 6 -14.16 26.58 11.79
N ILE A 7 -13.01 27.24 11.87
CA ILE A 7 -12.09 27.38 10.75
C ILE A 7 -11.39 26.02 10.62
N LEU A 8 -11.88 25.20 9.68
CA LEU A 8 -11.17 24.04 9.18
C LEU A 8 -9.90 24.53 8.47
N PHE A 9 -8.77 24.47 9.17
CA PHE A 9 -7.47 24.55 8.53
C PHE A 9 -7.35 23.31 7.63
N LEU A 10 -7.71 23.47 6.35
CA LEU A 10 -7.22 22.57 5.31
C LEU A 10 -5.71 22.76 5.27
N SER A 11 -4.97 21.88 5.95
CA SER A 11 -3.56 21.71 5.67
C SER A 11 -3.47 21.23 4.22
N PHE A 12 -3.11 22.15 3.36
CA PHE A 12 -2.75 21.91 1.98
C PHE A 12 -1.45 21.12 2.00
N ILE A 13 -1.53 19.81 2.30
CA ILE A 13 -0.45 18.90 1.99
C ILE A 13 -0.41 18.92 0.46
N CYS A 14 0.53 19.71 -0.04
CA CYS A 14 0.93 19.68 -1.44
C CYS A 14 1.47 18.26 -1.66
N VAL A 15 0.57 17.32 -1.92
CA VAL A 15 0.92 16.00 -2.41
C VAL A 15 1.49 16.27 -3.80
N ASN A 16 2.80 16.52 -3.83
CA ASN A 16 3.54 16.39 -5.06
C ASN A 16 3.20 14.99 -5.58
N ILE A 17 2.35 14.93 -6.59
CA ILE A 17 2.07 13.74 -7.39
C ILE A 17 3.44 13.23 -7.78
N CYS A 18 3.91 12.21 -7.12
CA CYS A 18 5.23 11.64 -7.12
C CYS A 18 6.17 12.45 -8.07
N GLY A 19 6.74 13.54 -7.58
CA GLY A 19 7.74 14.33 -8.29
C GLY A 19 9.07 13.58 -8.46
N ALA A 20 9.01 12.27 -8.22
CA ALA A 20 10.04 11.33 -8.55
C ALA A 20 10.25 11.39 -10.06
N SER A 21 11.50 11.60 -10.48
CA SER A 21 11.87 11.53 -11.88
C SER A 21 11.39 10.23 -12.49
N THR A 22 11.15 10.18 -13.78
CA THR A 22 10.80 8.96 -14.53
C THR A 22 11.74 7.81 -14.15
N ASP A 23 12.99 8.10 -13.85
CA ASP A 23 13.99 7.11 -13.43
C ASP A 23 13.72 6.52 -12.05
N SER A 24 13.26 7.32 -11.08
CA SER A 24 12.93 6.79 -9.73
C SER A 24 11.68 5.91 -9.74
N ARG A 25 10.69 6.22 -10.56
CA ARG A 25 9.51 5.35 -10.76
C ARG A 25 9.90 4.00 -11.37
N LYS A 26 10.69 4.03 -12.45
CA LYS A 26 11.21 2.81 -13.09
C LYS A 26 12.05 1.97 -12.14
N ALA A 27 12.92 2.60 -11.35
CA ALA A 27 13.72 1.92 -10.33
C ALA A 27 12.84 1.24 -9.27
N PHE A 28 11.80 1.93 -8.79
CA PHE A 28 10.83 1.38 -7.85
C PHE A 28 10.11 0.17 -8.43
N ILE A 29 9.57 0.28 -9.64
CA ILE A 29 8.88 -0.81 -10.34
C ILE A 29 9.84 -2.00 -10.52
N LYS A 30 11.05 -1.75 -11.03
CA LYS A 30 12.07 -2.81 -11.21
C LYS A 30 12.34 -3.56 -9.91
N LYS A 31 12.42 -2.85 -8.79
CA LYS A 31 12.72 -3.42 -7.47
C LYS A 31 11.56 -4.24 -6.91
N TYR A 32 10.31 -3.77 -7.04
CA TYR A 32 9.18 -4.34 -6.31
C TYR A 32 8.15 -5.10 -7.16
N LYS A 33 8.31 -5.16 -8.50
CA LYS A 33 7.36 -5.87 -9.36
C LYS A 33 7.23 -7.36 -9.01
N SER A 34 8.32 -8.02 -8.64
CA SER A 34 8.30 -9.45 -8.32
C SER A 34 7.44 -9.73 -7.09
N ILE A 35 7.67 -9.02 -5.98
CA ILE A 35 6.84 -9.18 -4.78
C ILE A 35 5.38 -8.76 -5.01
N ALA A 36 5.12 -7.76 -5.87
CA ALA A 36 3.75 -7.38 -6.20
C ALA A 36 3.01 -8.49 -6.94
N ILE A 37 3.66 -9.18 -7.90
CA ILE A 37 3.11 -10.31 -8.63
C ILE A 37 2.91 -11.52 -7.72
N GLU A 38 3.91 -11.85 -6.87
CA GLU A 38 3.82 -12.93 -5.90
C GLU A 38 2.65 -12.74 -4.94
N GLU A 39 2.46 -11.51 -4.44
CA GLU A 39 1.35 -11.16 -3.59
C GLU A 39 -0.01 -11.20 -4.33
N MET A 40 -0.05 -10.81 -5.60
CA MET A 40 -1.23 -10.98 -6.43
C MET A 40 -1.60 -12.46 -6.60
N ASP A 41 -0.63 -13.32 -6.85
CA ASP A 41 -0.87 -14.77 -7.01
C ASP A 41 -1.34 -15.40 -5.69
N ARG A 42 -0.79 -14.95 -4.57
CA ARG A 42 -1.15 -15.43 -3.23
C ARG A 42 -2.52 -14.95 -2.77
N THR A 43 -2.87 -13.69 -3.04
CA THR A 43 -3.99 -13.01 -2.37
C THR A 43 -5.12 -12.59 -3.31
N GLY A 44 -4.86 -12.44 -4.58
CA GLY A 44 -5.82 -11.92 -5.54
C GLY A 44 -5.79 -10.40 -5.72
N ILE A 45 -5.01 -9.65 -4.94
CA ILE A 45 -4.87 -8.21 -5.08
C ILE A 45 -4.06 -7.91 -6.35
N PRO A 46 -4.54 -7.09 -7.32
CA PRO A 46 -3.79 -6.79 -8.54
C PRO A 46 -2.37 -6.27 -8.25
N ALA A 47 -1.38 -6.78 -8.97
CA ALA A 47 0.01 -6.32 -8.86
C ALA A 47 0.14 -4.82 -9.19
N SER A 48 -0.63 -4.34 -10.17
CA SER A 48 -0.71 -2.94 -10.54
C SER A 48 -1.20 -2.06 -9.39
N ILE A 49 -2.21 -2.50 -8.67
CA ILE A 49 -2.74 -1.79 -7.48
C ILE A 49 -1.68 -1.73 -6.38
N LYS A 50 -1.02 -2.86 -6.09
CA LYS A 50 0.04 -2.87 -5.07
C LYS A 50 1.20 -1.95 -5.43
N LEU A 51 1.66 -1.98 -6.67
CA LEU A 51 2.73 -1.09 -7.14
C LEU A 51 2.31 0.38 -7.06
N ALA A 52 1.12 0.73 -7.56
CA ALA A 52 0.63 2.10 -7.54
C ALA A 52 0.46 2.64 -6.10
N GLN A 53 -0.10 1.84 -5.19
CA GLN A 53 -0.20 2.20 -3.77
C GLN A 53 1.20 2.36 -3.15
N GLY A 54 2.10 1.40 -3.35
CA GLY A 54 3.47 1.49 -2.84
C GLY A 54 4.20 2.74 -3.34
N MET A 55 4.05 3.09 -4.62
CA MET A 55 4.60 4.34 -5.19
C MET A 55 3.99 5.58 -4.56
N LEU A 56 2.66 5.63 -4.44
CA LEU A 56 1.93 6.79 -3.94
C LEU A 56 2.20 7.03 -2.45
N GLU A 57 2.07 5.98 -1.63
CA GLU A 57 2.17 6.08 -0.16
C GLU A 57 3.62 6.28 0.32
N SER A 58 4.61 5.76 -0.42
CA SER A 58 6.02 5.85 -0.03
C SER A 58 6.81 6.93 -0.77
N GLY A 59 6.19 7.67 -1.70
CA GLY A 59 6.94 8.56 -2.59
C GLY A 59 8.00 7.80 -3.38
N CYS A 60 7.64 6.67 -3.99
CA CYS A 60 8.58 5.76 -4.66
C CYS A 60 9.71 5.25 -3.73
N GLY A 61 9.39 4.99 -2.47
CA GLY A 61 10.34 4.45 -1.48
C GLY A 61 11.24 5.49 -0.82
N THR A 62 11.00 6.79 -1.04
CA THR A 62 11.84 7.88 -0.52
C THR A 62 11.26 8.56 0.72
N SER A 63 10.01 8.26 1.08
CA SER A 63 9.39 8.87 2.26
C SER A 63 10.14 8.51 3.55
N LYS A 64 10.05 9.38 4.56
CA LYS A 64 10.67 9.15 5.88
C LYS A 64 10.27 7.79 6.46
N LEU A 65 9.02 7.39 6.29
CA LEU A 65 8.50 6.13 6.79
C LEU A 65 9.06 4.93 6.01
N ALA A 66 9.14 5.02 4.68
CA ALA A 66 9.72 3.97 3.86
C ALA A 66 11.20 3.75 4.17
N VAL A 67 11.97 4.84 4.35
CA VAL A 67 13.41 4.77 4.60
C VAL A 67 13.75 4.28 6.01
N ASN A 68 13.05 4.79 7.06
CA ASN A 68 13.42 4.52 8.45
C ASN A 68 12.68 3.32 9.07
N ALA A 69 11.53 2.96 8.50
CA ALA A 69 10.70 1.89 9.02
C ALA A 69 10.42 0.76 8.01
N ASN A 70 10.94 0.84 6.78
CA ASN A 70 10.63 -0.08 5.69
C ASN A 70 9.12 -0.22 5.43
N ASN A 71 8.33 0.79 5.81
CA ASN A 71 6.88 0.79 5.71
C ASN A 71 6.44 1.60 4.49
N HIS A 72 6.15 0.90 3.40
CA HIS A 72 5.82 1.50 2.11
C HIS A 72 4.34 1.86 1.96
N PHE A 73 3.49 1.47 2.90
CA PHE A 73 2.03 1.64 2.80
C PHE A 73 1.43 2.46 3.93
N GLY A 74 2.26 3.02 4.81
CA GLY A 74 1.78 3.85 5.92
C GLY A 74 0.94 3.08 6.94
N ILE A 75 1.22 1.78 7.16
CA ILE A 75 0.41 0.97 8.06
C ILE A 75 0.70 1.38 9.50
N LYS A 76 -0.34 1.87 10.19
CA LYS A 76 -0.31 2.27 11.59
C LYS A 76 -0.29 1.04 12.51
N CYS A 77 0.21 1.19 13.74
CA CYS A 77 0.41 0.07 14.67
C CYS A 77 -0.88 -0.71 14.97
N HIS A 78 -1.99 -0.03 15.28
CA HIS A 78 -3.19 -0.73 15.81
C HIS A 78 -2.79 -1.74 16.92
N ASN A 79 -3.10 -3.03 16.75
CA ASN A 79 -2.74 -4.13 17.67
C ASN A 79 -1.40 -4.78 17.30
N TRP A 80 -0.45 -4.01 16.78
CA TRP A 80 0.86 -4.50 16.37
C TRP A 80 1.79 -4.71 17.57
N ASN A 81 2.35 -5.92 17.69
CA ASN A 81 3.29 -6.29 18.75
C ASN A 81 4.77 -6.25 18.30
N GLY A 82 5.03 -5.90 17.03
CA GLY A 82 6.37 -5.78 16.49
C GLY A 82 7.03 -4.42 16.73
N ALA A 83 8.19 -4.21 16.13
CA ALA A 83 8.89 -2.94 16.18
C ALA A 83 8.04 -1.81 15.58
N SER A 84 8.16 -0.61 16.14
CA SER A 84 7.39 0.55 15.71
C SER A 84 8.27 1.75 15.40
N PHE A 85 7.71 2.69 14.67
CA PHE A 85 8.30 3.98 14.34
C PHE A 85 7.26 5.07 14.60
N THR A 86 7.65 6.10 15.35
CA THR A 86 6.76 7.20 15.69
C THR A 86 7.09 8.43 14.85
N MET A 87 6.07 9.05 14.26
CA MET A 87 6.20 10.31 13.55
C MET A 87 4.88 11.10 13.58
N ASP A 88 4.97 12.39 13.34
CA ASP A 88 3.78 13.23 13.16
C ASP A 88 3.20 12.98 11.76
N ASP A 89 1.87 12.74 11.70
CA ASP A 89 1.07 12.57 10.49
C ASP A 89 -0.26 13.28 10.70
N ASP A 90 -1.42 12.65 10.58
CA ASP A 90 -2.72 13.24 10.92
C ASP A 90 -2.81 13.69 12.38
N LYS A 91 -2.03 13.05 13.25
CA LYS A 91 -1.86 13.37 14.68
C LYS A 91 -0.38 13.43 15.03
N ARG A 92 -0.09 14.12 16.15
CA ARG A 92 1.26 14.10 16.72
C ARG A 92 1.57 12.72 17.27
N ASN A 93 2.83 12.27 17.09
CA ASN A 93 3.34 11.01 17.62
C ASN A 93 2.51 9.78 17.19
N GLU A 94 2.06 9.71 15.95
CA GLU A 94 1.40 8.50 15.45
C GLU A 94 2.37 7.32 15.35
N CYS A 95 1.86 6.15 15.73
CA CYS A 95 2.61 4.91 15.72
C CYS A 95 2.41 4.18 14.39
N PHE A 96 3.52 3.87 13.71
CA PHE A 96 3.56 3.10 12.48
C PHE A 96 4.33 1.80 12.70
N ARG A 97 3.93 0.74 11.99
CA ARG A 97 4.66 -0.53 11.98
C ARG A 97 6.04 -0.33 11.38
N LYS A 98 7.05 -0.95 12.00
CA LYS A 98 8.42 -0.99 11.48
C LYS A 98 8.78 -2.41 11.13
N TYR A 99 9.29 -2.60 9.92
CA TYR A 99 9.65 -3.90 9.38
C TYR A 99 11.17 -4.04 9.26
N ARG A 100 11.65 -5.29 9.19
CA ARG A 100 13.09 -5.60 9.03
C ARG A 100 13.57 -5.26 7.62
N ASN A 101 12.70 -5.46 6.64
CA ASN A 101 12.92 -5.17 5.23
C ASN A 101 11.63 -4.65 4.59
N PRO A 102 11.71 -4.00 3.40
CA PRO A 102 10.53 -3.49 2.71
C PRO A 102 9.51 -4.57 2.34
N GLU A 103 9.97 -5.77 1.95
CA GLU A 103 9.14 -6.88 1.48
C GLU A 103 8.11 -7.29 2.56
N GLU A 104 8.48 -7.26 3.84
CA GLU A 104 7.55 -7.51 4.94
C GLU A 104 6.38 -6.54 4.94
N SER A 105 6.60 -5.27 4.58
CA SER A 105 5.49 -4.30 4.47
C SER A 105 4.55 -4.61 3.30
N TRP A 106 5.05 -5.23 2.22
CA TRP A 106 4.23 -5.64 1.08
C TRP A 106 3.32 -6.81 1.43
N VAL A 107 3.85 -7.78 2.18
CA VAL A 107 3.07 -8.92 2.69
C VAL A 107 2.02 -8.43 3.70
N ASP A 108 2.43 -7.64 4.68
CA ASP A 108 1.53 -7.12 5.73
C ASP A 108 0.43 -6.22 5.18
N HIS A 109 0.71 -5.46 4.11
CA HIS A 109 -0.32 -4.69 3.41
C HIS A 109 -1.39 -5.61 2.78
N SER A 110 -1.00 -6.74 2.24
CA SER A 110 -1.98 -7.71 1.73
C SER A 110 -2.83 -8.29 2.85
N GLU A 111 -2.23 -8.67 3.97
CA GLU A 111 -2.96 -9.14 5.15
C GLU A 111 -3.87 -8.05 5.72
N PHE A 112 -3.43 -6.80 5.69
CA PHE A 112 -4.25 -5.65 6.09
C PHE A 112 -5.54 -5.55 5.27
N LEU A 113 -5.49 -5.76 3.96
CA LEU A 113 -6.67 -5.74 3.09
C LEU A 113 -7.53 -6.99 3.27
N LEU A 114 -6.92 -8.18 3.36
CA LEU A 114 -7.62 -9.45 3.53
C LEU A 114 -8.38 -9.55 4.85
N SER A 115 -7.78 -9.06 5.94
CA SER A 115 -8.33 -9.22 7.29
C SER A 115 -9.48 -8.27 7.63
N ARG A 116 -9.75 -7.26 6.80
CA ARG A 116 -10.75 -6.23 7.12
C ARG A 116 -12.02 -6.38 6.28
N PRO A 117 -13.19 -6.63 6.90
CA PRO A 117 -14.46 -6.86 6.18
C PRO A 117 -14.83 -5.76 5.19
N ARG A 118 -14.44 -4.51 5.44
CA ARG A 118 -14.75 -3.38 4.56
C ARG A 118 -14.11 -3.49 3.17
N TYR A 119 -13.09 -4.34 3.00
CA TYR A 119 -12.43 -4.58 1.71
C TYR A 119 -12.86 -5.90 1.06
N ALA A 120 -13.66 -6.75 1.72
CA ALA A 120 -14.01 -8.09 1.25
C ALA A 120 -14.58 -8.09 -0.18
N PHE A 121 -15.45 -7.13 -0.49
CA PHE A 121 -16.07 -7.01 -1.83
C PHE A 121 -15.07 -6.76 -2.97
N LEU A 122 -13.86 -6.30 -2.67
CA LEU A 122 -12.82 -6.10 -3.68
C LEU A 122 -12.34 -7.43 -4.27
N PHE A 123 -12.38 -8.47 -3.49
CA PHE A 123 -11.92 -9.80 -3.89
C PHE A 123 -12.90 -10.53 -4.81
N ASP A 124 -14.11 -9.97 -5.02
CA ASP A 124 -15.07 -10.41 -6.04
C ASP A 124 -14.74 -9.82 -7.43
N LEU A 125 -13.84 -8.83 -7.49
CA LEU A 125 -13.43 -8.21 -8.74
C LEU A 125 -12.33 -9.03 -9.43
N PRO A 126 -12.32 -9.08 -10.78
CA PRO A 126 -11.19 -9.64 -11.52
C PRO A 126 -9.86 -8.96 -11.16
N LYS A 127 -8.78 -9.73 -11.09
CA LYS A 127 -7.43 -9.18 -10.87
C LYS A 127 -7.02 -8.15 -11.92
N THR A 128 -7.59 -8.22 -13.12
CA THR A 128 -7.34 -7.30 -14.23
C THR A 128 -8.20 -6.03 -14.18
N ASP A 129 -9.17 -5.95 -13.26
CA ASP A 129 -10.00 -4.75 -13.09
C ASP A 129 -9.40 -3.76 -12.09
N TYR A 130 -8.19 -3.26 -12.40
CA TYR A 130 -7.54 -2.28 -11.54
C TYR A 130 -8.38 -1.00 -11.33
N LYS A 131 -9.26 -0.63 -12.29
CA LYS A 131 -10.15 0.54 -12.15
C LYS A 131 -11.23 0.30 -11.10
N GLY A 132 -11.83 -0.88 -11.11
CA GLY A 132 -12.77 -1.32 -10.07
C GLY A 132 -12.10 -1.37 -8.70
N TRP A 133 -10.91 -1.95 -8.62
CA TRP A 133 -10.12 -2.01 -7.41
C TRP A 133 -9.78 -0.61 -6.85
N ALA A 134 -9.27 0.31 -7.67
CA ALA A 134 -8.94 1.67 -7.24
C ALA A 134 -10.16 2.42 -6.69
N LYS A 135 -11.29 2.36 -7.39
CA LYS A 135 -12.56 2.96 -6.94
C LYS A 135 -13.08 2.29 -5.67
N GLY A 136 -12.96 0.97 -5.59
CA GLY A 136 -13.38 0.19 -4.43
C GLY A 136 -12.56 0.49 -3.19
N LEU A 137 -11.24 0.62 -3.29
CA LEU A 137 -10.36 1.05 -2.20
C LEU A 137 -10.78 2.43 -1.66
N LYS A 138 -11.06 3.39 -2.55
CA LYS A 138 -11.57 4.71 -2.14
C LYS A 138 -12.92 4.60 -1.44
N LYS A 139 -13.87 3.83 -2.00
CA LYS A 139 -15.19 3.57 -1.41
C LYS A 139 -15.10 2.93 -0.02
N ALA A 140 -14.16 2.00 0.15
CA ALA A 140 -13.91 1.33 1.43
C ALA A 140 -13.19 2.23 2.47
N GLY A 141 -12.81 3.46 2.10
CA GLY A 141 -12.15 4.41 2.99
C GLY A 141 -10.67 4.08 3.26
N TYR A 142 -9.96 3.55 2.24
CA TYR A 142 -8.51 3.35 2.36
C TYR A 142 -7.78 4.68 2.54
N ALA A 143 -8.20 5.70 1.83
CA ALA A 143 -7.68 7.06 1.94
C ALA A 143 -8.81 8.10 1.99
N THR A 144 -8.57 9.22 2.66
CA THR A 144 -9.53 10.34 2.78
C THR A 144 -9.59 11.20 1.53
N ALA A 145 -8.48 11.33 0.80
CA ALA A 145 -8.39 12.16 -0.42
C ALA A 145 -9.45 11.78 -1.46
N SER A 146 -10.21 12.77 -1.95
CA SER A 146 -11.31 12.55 -2.90
C SER A 146 -10.85 11.99 -4.23
N ASP A 147 -9.63 12.31 -4.63
CA ASP A 147 -8.99 11.95 -5.90
C ASP A 147 -8.09 10.70 -5.81
N TYR A 148 -8.18 9.94 -4.70
CA TYR A 148 -7.31 8.78 -4.46
C TYR A 148 -7.39 7.73 -5.58
N ALA A 149 -8.61 7.37 -5.99
CA ALA A 149 -8.81 6.39 -7.06
C ALA A 149 -8.22 6.88 -8.39
N GLN A 150 -8.39 8.16 -8.72
CA GLN A 150 -7.86 8.77 -9.94
C GLN A 150 -6.33 8.79 -9.94
N LYS A 151 -5.71 9.06 -8.78
CA LYS A 151 -4.25 9.01 -8.62
C LYS A 151 -3.70 7.61 -8.87
N LEU A 152 -4.33 6.58 -8.31
CA LEU A 152 -3.94 5.19 -8.56
C LEU A 152 -4.07 4.82 -10.04
N ILE A 153 -5.23 5.11 -10.64
CA ILE A 153 -5.48 4.81 -12.06
C ILE A 153 -4.45 5.51 -12.93
N LYS A 154 -4.18 6.79 -12.68
CA LYS A 154 -3.18 7.57 -13.42
C LYS A 154 -1.80 6.93 -13.35
N ILE A 155 -1.32 6.57 -12.15
CA ILE A 155 -0.02 5.90 -11.99
C ILE A 155 0.00 4.57 -12.76
N ILE A 156 -1.06 3.78 -12.67
CA ILE A 156 -1.15 2.48 -13.34
C ILE A 156 -1.09 2.65 -14.86
N GLU A 157 -1.76 3.66 -15.40
CA GLU A 157 -1.82 3.92 -16.85
C GLU A 157 -0.52 4.54 -17.35
N GLU A 158 0.06 5.52 -16.66
CA GLU A 158 1.32 6.17 -17.04
C GLU A 158 2.52 5.22 -17.04
N GLU A 159 2.56 4.29 -16.07
CA GLU A 159 3.66 3.32 -15.92
C GLU A 159 3.30 1.94 -16.50
N GLU A 160 2.16 1.82 -17.17
CA GLU A 160 1.65 0.58 -17.79
C GLU A 160 1.62 -0.62 -16.83
N LEU A 161 1.36 -0.38 -15.52
CA LEU A 161 1.44 -1.42 -14.48
C LEU A 161 0.42 -2.54 -14.67
N TYR A 162 -0.69 -2.30 -15.38
CA TYR A 162 -1.72 -3.28 -15.71
C TYR A 162 -1.18 -4.52 -16.46
N GLN A 163 0.00 -4.39 -17.09
CA GLN A 163 0.65 -5.52 -17.74
C GLN A 163 1.05 -6.63 -16.74
N PHE A 164 1.23 -6.29 -15.46
CA PHE A 164 1.60 -7.23 -14.41
C PHE A 164 0.40 -7.98 -13.81
N ASP A 165 -0.84 -7.58 -14.13
CA ASP A 165 -2.06 -8.22 -13.61
C ASP A 165 -2.47 -9.47 -14.40
N ARG A 166 -1.78 -9.76 -15.49
CA ARG A 166 -2.03 -10.95 -16.30
C ARG A 166 -1.39 -12.16 -15.62
N PRO A 167 -2.05 -13.34 -15.62
CA PRO A 167 -1.43 -14.56 -15.13
C PRO A 167 -0.13 -14.81 -15.90
N GLY A 168 0.99 -14.55 -15.27
CA GLY A 168 2.31 -14.80 -15.82
C GLY A 168 2.66 -16.29 -15.73
N LYS A 169 3.57 -16.77 -16.57
CA LYS A 169 4.29 -18.04 -16.34
C LYS A 169 4.85 -18.01 -14.91
N LYS A 170 4.57 -19.07 -14.13
CA LYS A 170 5.04 -19.24 -12.74
C LYS A 170 6.45 -18.69 -12.56
N ILE A 171 6.59 -17.57 -11.85
CA ILE A 171 7.85 -17.11 -11.30
C ILE A 171 8.06 -17.96 -10.04
N HIS A 172 9.26 -18.49 -9.86
CA HIS A 172 9.62 -19.47 -8.83
C HIS A 172 9.07 -19.13 -7.45
N PRO A 173 8.72 -20.15 -6.63
CA PRO A 173 8.12 -19.93 -5.31
C PRO A 173 9.07 -19.16 -4.38
N ILE A 174 8.46 -18.35 -3.51
CA ILE A 174 9.14 -17.69 -2.38
C ILE A 174 9.93 -18.74 -1.60
N PRO A 175 11.18 -18.47 -1.20
CA PRO A 175 11.93 -19.37 -0.33
C PRO A 175 11.10 -19.71 0.91
N ASN A 176 11.04 -21.02 1.27
CA ASN A 176 10.20 -21.56 2.35
C ASN A 176 10.34 -20.87 3.72
N GLU A 177 11.42 -20.12 3.94
CA GLU A 177 11.65 -19.38 5.19
C GLU A 177 10.65 -18.28 5.48
N LEU A 178 10.08 -17.63 4.45
CA LEU A 178 9.10 -16.56 4.65
C LEU A 178 7.73 -17.13 5.02
N ASN A 179 7.36 -18.26 4.42
CA ASN A 179 6.11 -18.97 4.73
C ASN A 179 6.10 -19.56 6.15
N TYR A 180 7.24 -20.05 6.64
CA TYR A 180 7.37 -20.58 7.99
C TYR A 180 7.10 -19.49 9.07
N LYS A 181 7.65 -18.29 8.88
CA LYS A 181 7.46 -17.17 9.84
C LYS A 181 6.05 -16.61 9.88
N LEU A 182 5.30 -16.67 8.76
CA LEU A 182 3.89 -16.25 8.71
C LEU A 182 2.98 -17.26 9.42
N SER A 183 3.35 -18.56 9.43
CA SER A 183 2.59 -19.60 10.16
C SER A 183 2.78 -19.49 11.67
N GLU A 184 3.96 -19.12 12.16
CA GLU A 184 4.19 -18.90 13.60
C GLU A 184 3.42 -17.70 14.16
N SER A 185 3.23 -16.63 13.37
CA SER A 185 2.46 -15.47 13.81
C SER A 185 0.96 -15.74 13.97
N LYS A 186 0.42 -16.80 13.36
CA LYS A 186 -0.98 -17.20 13.48
C LYS A 186 -1.29 -18.04 14.73
N ASN A 187 -0.27 -18.58 15.40
CA ASN A 187 -0.44 -19.42 16.60
C ASN A 187 -0.44 -18.64 17.91
N TYR A 188 -0.43 -17.30 17.86
CA TYR A 188 -0.51 -16.40 19.03
C TYR A 188 -1.77 -15.52 18.98
N GLN A 189 -2.93 -16.12 18.64
CA GLN A 189 -4.25 -15.52 18.87
C GLN A 189 -5.03 -16.32 19.88
#